data_435e5a8f3052b171775738e3c2a0fc6b
#
_entry.id   435e5a8f3052b171775738e3c2a0fc6b
#
_cell.length_a   1.000
_cell.length_b   1.000
_cell.length_c   1.000
_cell.angle_alpha   90.00
_cell.angle_beta   90.00
_cell.angle_gamma   90.00
#
_symmetry.space_group_name_H-M   'P 1'
#
loop_
_entity.id
_entity.type
_entity.pdbx_description
1 polymer ?
#
loop_
_entity_poly.entity_id
_entity_poly.type
_entity_poly.pdbx_seq_one_letter_code
_entity_poly.pdbx_strand_id
1 'polypeptide(L)'
;PPAGGVSASVEVTVEAQDPYAELDALAKAHASDLEDGTYAVSTKLKDGMVLDVADGSAKDGANARLWSSNGTKAQQWTVSHDSKGYVTLRNVNSGKALDVKDGKAANGSNVQQYAPNSYRSQKWVAVRSGSVYKLVSALSPSMALDVKDGKAANGSNVQIYTANGYRSQQWTFKTVAQPLKSATVWYRPSSAQSRVRVQWRVYGSPDTTGGMEMTQACGGWWKATVPSAGSTRVGLSFSYGSTTDDNGGKLYDVKGESAAVSGGQAVTDVTPNCAVTNK
;
A
#
# COMPACT_ATOMS: atom_id res chain seq x y z
N PRO A 1 34.13 -5.75 -72.84
CA PRO A 1 34.27 -5.90 -71.40
C PRO A 1 32.88 -5.90 -70.76
N PRO A 2 32.55 -6.93 -69.96
CA PRO A 2 31.26 -6.91 -69.28
C PRO A 2 31.33 -5.97 -68.05
N ALA A 3 30.29 -5.17 -67.90
CA ALA A 3 30.08 -4.31 -66.72
C ALA A 3 29.87 -5.17 -65.47
N GLY A 4 30.74 -4.98 -64.46
CA GLY A 4 30.65 -5.64 -63.22
C GLY A 4 29.45 -5.04 -62.43
N GLY A 5 28.43 -5.86 -62.24
CA GLY A 5 27.32 -5.52 -61.33
C GLY A 5 27.77 -5.58 -59.88
N VAL A 6 27.71 -4.45 -59.21
CA VAL A 6 27.90 -4.37 -57.74
C VAL A 6 26.59 -4.74 -57.11
N SER A 7 26.48 -5.93 -56.51
CA SER A 7 25.35 -6.27 -55.64
C SER A 7 25.62 -5.72 -54.25
N ALA A 8 24.83 -4.73 -53.83
CA ALA A 8 24.81 -4.27 -52.47
C ALA A 8 23.90 -5.21 -51.65
N SER A 9 24.47 -5.92 -50.70
CA SER A 9 23.69 -6.64 -49.66
C SER A 9 23.28 -5.67 -48.58
N VAL A 10 21.98 -5.54 -48.34
CA VAL A 10 21.44 -4.83 -47.19
C VAL A 10 21.34 -5.85 -46.06
N GLU A 11 22.18 -5.73 -45.05
CA GLU A 11 21.99 -6.47 -43.80
C GLU A 11 20.80 -5.82 -43.02
N VAL A 12 19.69 -6.54 -42.97
CA VAL A 12 18.58 -6.18 -42.11
C VAL A 12 18.84 -6.83 -40.75
N THR A 13 19.38 -6.07 -39.79
CA THR A 13 19.42 -6.48 -38.39
C THR A 13 18.02 -6.40 -37.82
N VAL A 14 17.38 -7.55 -37.65
CA VAL A 14 16.14 -7.64 -36.83
C VAL A 14 16.59 -7.60 -35.38
N GLU A 15 16.42 -6.46 -34.71
CA GLU A 15 16.58 -6.42 -33.28
C GLU A 15 15.55 -7.38 -32.63
N ALA A 16 16.03 -8.27 -31.77
CA ALA A 16 15.15 -9.16 -31.00
C ALA A 16 14.21 -8.33 -30.14
N GLN A 17 12.93 -8.37 -30.46
CA GLN A 17 11.91 -7.63 -29.70
C GLN A 17 11.87 -8.16 -28.28
N ASP A 18 11.98 -7.27 -27.27
CA ASP A 18 11.85 -7.65 -25.84
C ASP A 18 10.49 -8.34 -25.65
N PRO A 19 10.46 -9.64 -25.22
CA PRO A 19 9.22 -10.38 -25.06
C PRO A 19 8.32 -9.80 -23.96
N TYR A 20 8.83 -8.87 -23.18
CA TYR A 20 8.11 -8.23 -22.09
C TYR A 20 7.81 -6.74 -22.30
N ALA A 21 8.11 -6.20 -23.48
CA ALA A 21 7.91 -4.77 -23.79
C ALA A 21 6.46 -4.30 -23.52
N GLU A 22 5.47 -5.12 -23.88
CA GLU A 22 4.06 -4.83 -23.61
C GLU A 22 3.76 -4.78 -22.12
N LEU A 23 4.30 -5.70 -21.34
CA LEU A 23 4.12 -5.74 -19.87
C LEU A 23 4.84 -4.58 -19.19
N ASP A 24 6.05 -4.23 -19.61
CA ASP A 24 6.80 -3.11 -19.07
C ASP A 24 6.08 -1.78 -19.38
N ALA A 25 5.52 -1.63 -20.59
CA ALA A 25 4.70 -0.48 -20.96
C ALA A 25 3.42 -0.41 -20.12
N LEU A 26 2.73 -1.54 -19.90
CA LEU A 26 1.54 -1.64 -19.08
C LEU A 26 1.85 -1.28 -17.62
N ALA A 27 2.93 -1.80 -17.05
CA ALA A 27 3.35 -1.51 -15.68
C ALA A 27 3.64 -0.01 -15.49
N LYS A 28 4.37 0.59 -16.41
CA LYS A 28 4.66 2.03 -16.39
C LYS A 28 3.40 2.89 -16.49
N ALA A 29 2.46 2.52 -17.36
CA ALA A 29 1.22 3.27 -17.56
C ALA A 29 0.31 3.26 -16.32
N HIS A 30 0.36 2.21 -15.51
CA HIS A 30 -0.50 1.99 -14.34
C HIS A 30 0.23 2.08 -12.99
N ALA A 31 1.47 2.56 -12.97
CA ALA A 31 2.27 2.66 -11.74
C ALA A 31 1.67 3.56 -10.65
N SER A 32 0.81 4.51 -11.02
CA SER A 32 0.12 5.41 -10.08
C SER A 32 -1.31 4.96 -9.72
N ASP A 33 -1.79 3.84 -10.25
CA ASP A 33 -3.15 3.38 -10.03
C ASP A 33 -3.38 2.88 -8.60
N LEU A 34 -2.35 2.33 -7.98
CA LEU A 34 -2.37 1.82 -6.61
C LEU A 34 -1.14 2.35 -5.87
N GLU A 35 -1.33 2.98 -4.73
CA GLU A 35 -0.22 3.49 -3.91
C GLU A 35 0.46 2.37 -3.11
N ASP A 36 1.73 2.60 -2.73
CA ASP A 36 2.43 1.74 -1.77
C ASP A 36 1.72 1.81 -0.41
N GLY A 37 1.61 0.68 0.26
CA GLY A 37 0.90 0.62 1.53
C GLY A 37 0.51 -0.79 1.94
N THR A 38 -0.21 -0.92 3.04
CA THR A 38 -0.73 -2.21 3.50
C THR A 38 -2.24 -2.26 3.34
N TYR A 39 -2.72 -3.35 2.74
CA TYR A 39 -4.10 -3.51 2.33
C TYR A 39 -4.69 -4.86 2.72
N ALA A 40 -5.99 -4.87 2.99
CA ALA A 40 -6.82 -6.05 2.82
C ALA A 40 -7.33 -6.09 1.37
N VAL A 41 -7.07 -7.18 0.66
CA VAL A 41 -7.40 -7.35 -0.76
C VAL A 41 -8.67 -8.18 -0.87
N SER A 42 -9.79 -7.56 -1.26
CA SER A 42 -11.10 -8.22 -1.31
C SER A 42 -11.52 -8.53 -2.74
N THR A 43 -12.17 -9.68 -2.93
CA THR A 43 -12.80 -10.01 -4.21
C THR A 43 -14.13 -9.27 -4.39
N LYS A 44 -14.51 -8.97 -5.64
CA LYS A 44 -15.84 -8.45 -5.99
C LYS A 44 -16.91 -9.53 -6.16
N LEU A 45 -16.57 -10.80 -5.97
CA LEU A 45 -17.53 -11.88 -6.05
C LEU A 45 -18.54 -11.87 -4.90
N LYS A 46 -18.04 -11.56 -3.68
CA LYS A 46 -18.84 -11.55 -2.47
C LYS A 46 -18.20 -10.64 -1.42
N ASP A 47 -18.99 -9.78 -0.80
CA ASP A 47 -18.52 -8.92 0.27
C ASP A 47 -18.00 -9.72 1.47
N GLY A 48 -16.96 -9.18 2.11
CA GLY A 48 -16.34 -9.83 3.27
C GLY A 48 -15.40 -11.00 2.95
N MET A 49 -15.16 -11.32 1.65
CA MET A 49 -14.20 -12.34 1.24
C MET A 49 -12.89 -11.67 0.79
N VAL A 50 -11.77 -12.10 1.36
CA VAL A 50 -10.45 -11.50 1.15
C VAL A 50 -9.42 -12.54 0.73
N LEU A 51 -8.34 -12.06 0.11
CA LEU A 51 -7.14 -12.85 -0.20
C LEU A 51 -6.43 -13.21 1.11
N ASP A 52 -6.23 -14.49 1.33
CA ASP A 52 -5.76 -15.09 2.58
C ASP A 52 -4.64 -16.09 2.29
N VAL A 53 -3.65 -16.15 3.18
CA VAL A 53 -2.69 -17.25 3.19
C VAL A 53 -3.24 -18.38 4.05
N ALA A 54 -3.38 -19.56 3.47
CA ALA A 54 -3.93 -20.72 4.12
C ALA A 54 -3.31 -20.97 5.50
N ASP A 55 -4.18 -21.10 6.51
CA ASP A 55 -3.84 -21.44 7.90
C ASP A 55 -2.87 -20.46 8.58
N GLY A 56 -2.73 -19.24 8.03
CA GLY A 56 -1.75 -18.25 8.50
C GLY A 56 -0.30 -18.75 8.41
N SER A 57 -0.03 -19.68 7.50
CA SER A 57 1.28 -20.32 7.36
C SER A 57 2.37 -19.30 7.00
N ALA A 58 3.57 -19.48 7.57
CA ALA A 58 4.76 -18.74 7.18
C ALA A 58 5.70 -19.55 6.27
N LYS A 59 5.27 -20.70 5.77
CA LYS A 59 6.09 -21.58 4.92
C LYS A 59 6.02 -21.16 3.45
N ASP A 60 7.10 -21.45 2.70
CA ASP A 60 7.08 -21.35 1.25
C ASP A 60 6.08 -22.35 0.65
N GLY A 61 5.39 -21.93 -0.40
CA GLY A 61 4.40 -22.76 -1.07
C GLY A 61 3.03 -22.79 -0.39
N ALA A 62 2.83 -22.06 0.74
CA ALA A 62 1.51 -21.98 1.35
C ALA A 62 0.51 -21.31 0.39
N ASN A 63 -0.66 -21.92 0.27
CA ASN A 63 -1.65 -21.58 -0.74
C ASN A 63 -2.27 -20.20 -0.49
N ALA A 64 -2.45 -19.42 -1.55
CA ALA A 64 -3.31 -18.25 -1.55
C ALA A 64 -4.75 -18.68 -1.87
N ARG A 65 -5.69 -18.24 -1.03
CA ARG A 65 -7.10 -18.61 -1.12
C ARG A 65 -8.02 -17.44 -0.80
N LEU A 66 -9.30 -17.58 -1.00
CA LEU A 66 -10.30 -16.72 -0.39
C LEU A 66 -10.67 -17.23 1.01
N TRP A 67 -10.85 -16.29 1.92
CA TRP A 67 -11.40 -16.57 3.25
C TRP A 67 -12.24 -15.39 3.74
N SER A 68 -13.20 -15.67 4.64
CA SER A 68 -13.94 -14.61 5.32
C SER A 68 -12.99 -13.67 6.06
N SER A 69 -13.20 -12.37 5.93
CA SER A 69 -12.37 -11.35 6.58
C SER A 69 -12.40 -11.53 8.10
N ASN A 70 -11.24 -11.68 8.72
CA ASN A 70 -11.04 -11.85 10.16
C ASN A 70 -10.00 -10.88 10.74
N GLY A 71 -9.43 -9.99 9.92
CA GLY A 71 -8.48 -8.96 10.33
C GLY A 71 -7.08 -9.46 10.68
N THR A 72 -6.77 -10.75 10.51
CA THR A 72 -5.44 -11.31 10.81
C THR A 72 -4.39 -10.85 9.82
N LYS A 73 -3.11 -10.89 10.22
CA LYS A 73 -1.98 -10.55 9.36
C LYS A 73 -1.86 -11.44 8.12
N ALA A 74 -2.40 -12.66 8.15
CA ALA A 74 -2.46 -13.56 7.00
C ALA A 74 -3.33 -13.00 5.84
N GLN A 75 -4.21 -12.04 6.13
CA GLN A 75 -5.11 -11.36 5.19
C GLN A 75 -4.66 -9.95 4.83
N GLN A 76 -3.47 -9.55 5.28
CA GLN A 76 -2.91 -8.22 5.04
C GLN A 76 -1.70 -8.33 4.12
N TRP A 77 -1.64 -7.43 3.15
CA TRP A 77 -0.64 -7.44 2.08
C TRP A 77 0.00 -6.08 1.93
N THR A 78 1.31 -6.01 2.07
CA THR A 78 2.08 -4.79 1.77
C THR A 78 2.38 -4.76 0.29
N VAL A 79 1.93 -3.70 -0.37
CA VAL A 79 2.18 -3.37 -1.77
C VAL A 79 3.40 -2.47 -1.85
N SER A 80 4.30 -2.79 -2.76
CA SER A 80 5.43 -1.93 -3.11
C SER A 80 5.72 -1.98 -4.60
N HIS A 81 6.08 -0.83 -5.20
CA HIS A 81 6.44 -0.73 -6.60
C HIS A 81 7.95 -0.90 -6.82
N ASP A 82 8.32 -1.46 -7.96
CA ASP A 82 9.68 -1.37 -8.47
C ASP A 82 9.85 -0.19 -9.44
N SER A 83 11.07 0.05 -9.91
CA SER A 83 11.39 1.16 -10.80
C SER A 83 10.71 1.09 -12.19
N LYS A 84 10.15 -0.05 -12.56
CA LYS A 84 9.40 -0.25 -13.81
C LYS A 84 7.88 -0.08 -13.62
N GLY A 85 7.41 0.07 -12.37
CA GLY A 85 5.98 0.20 -12.05
C GLY A 85 5.28 -1.12 -11.75
N TYR A 86 5.99 -2.24 -11.69
CA TYR A 86 5.39 -3.49 -11.20
C TYR A 86 5.19 -3.45 -9.70
N VAL A 87 4.10 -4.01 -9.24
CA VAL A 87 3.82 -4.18 -7.81
C VAL A 87 4.20 -5.58 -7.33
N THR A 88 4.70 -5.64 -6.10
CA THR A 88 4.86 -6.87 -5.33
C THR A 88 3.92 -6.80 -4.13
N LEU A 89 3.16 -7.86 -3.86
CA LEU A 89 2.32 -8.00 -2.68
C LEU A 89 3.01 -8.94 -1.68
N ARG A 90 3.39 -8.42 -0.51
CA ARG A 90 4.01 -9.21 0.55
C ARG A 90 3.03 -9.43 1.70
N ASN A 91 2.85 -10.67 2.11
CA ASN A 91 1.99 -11.00 3.23
C ASN A 91 2.58 -10.48 4.55
N VAL A 92 1.78 -9.76 5.34
CA VAL A 92 2.24 -9.11 6.58
C VAL A 92 2.63 -10.13 7.66
N ASN A 93 2.01 -11.32 7.66
CA ASN A 93 2.33 -12.37 8.64
C ASN A 93 3.69 -13.01 8.37
N SER A 94 4.00 -13.31 7.11
CA SER A 94 5.16 -14.11 6.72
C SER A 94 6.30 -13.30 6.07
N GLY A 95 6.02 -12.09 5.57
CA GLY A 95 6.92 -11.31 4.72
C GLY A 95 7.13 -11.88 3.32
N LYS A 96 6.44 -12.99 2.99
CA LYS A 96 6.57 -13.68 1.69
C LYS A 96 5.73 -13.01 0.61
N ALA A 97 6.19 -13.12 -0.64
CA ALA A 97 5.52 -12.51 -1.78
C ALA A 97 4.41 -13.41 -2.34
N LEU A 98 3.35 -12.79 -2.86
CA LEU A 98 2.33 -13.45 -3.66
C LEU A 98 2.98 -13.90 -4.97
N ASP A 99 2.93 -15.21 -5.24
CA ASP A 99 3.77 -15.88 -6.23
C ASP A 99 2.95 -16.84 -7.10
N VAL A 100 3.18 -16.81 -8.39
CA VAL A 100 2.63 -17.83 -9.30
C VAL A 100 3.53 -19.06 -9.24
N LYS A 101 3.01 -20.17 -8.74
CA LYS A 101 3.75 -21.41 -8.56
C LYS A 101 4.49 -21.82 -9.83
N ASP A 102 5.78 -22.15 -9.67
CA ASP A 102 6.70 -22.60 -10.74
C ASP A 102 6.88 -21.59 -11.88
N GLY A 103 6.43 -20.32 -11.72
CA GLY A 103 6.49 -19.29 -12.77
C GLY A 103 5.73 -19.66 -14.04
N LYS A 104 4.73 -20.52 -13.96
CA LYS A 104 4.02 -21.05 -15.13
C LYS A 104 2.90 -20.13 -15.58
N ALA A 105 3.05 -19.49 -16.73
CA ALA A 105 2.03 -18.62 -17.34
C ALA A 105 0.96 -19.46 -18.09
N ALA A 106 0.08 -20.13 -17.34
CA ALA A 106 -0.99 -20.96 -17.90
C ALA A 106 -2.29 -20.83 -17.09
N ASN A 107 -3.44 -21.04 -17.75
CA ASN A 107 -4.72 -21.09 -17.08
C ASN A 107 -4.74 -22.13 -15.95
N GLY A 108 -5.17 -21.72 -14.78
CA GLY A 108 -5.23 -22.57 -13.60
C GLY A 108 -3.92 -22.71 -12.83
N SER A 109 -2.83 -22.00 -13.23
CA SER A 109 -1.59 -21.98 -12.45
C SER A 109 -1.87 -21.43 -11.07
N ASN A 110 -1.50 -22.20 -10.06
CA ASN A 110 -1.78 -21.89 -8.67
C ASN A 110 -1.03 -20.62 -8.21
N VAL A 111 -1.68 -19.87 -7.32
CA VAL A 111 -1.04 -18.76 -6.62
C VAL A 111 -0.82 -19.16 -5.17
N GLN A 112 0.38 -18.87 -4.68
CA GLN A 112 0.89 -19.22 -3.37
C GLN A 112 1.63 -18.03 -2.75
N GLN A 113 2.15 -18.17 -1.56
CA GLN A 113 3.23 -17.32 -1.08
C GLN A 113 4.58 -18.01 -1.22
N TYR A 114 5.64 -17.26 -1.50
CA TYR A 114 6.99 -17.79 -1.60
C TYR A 114 8.04 -16.76 -1.13
N ALA A 115 9.24 -17.22 -0.76
CA ALA A 115 10.34 -16.33 -0.38
C ALA A 115 10.53 -15.24 -1.43
N PRO A 116 10.66 -13.96 -1.01
CA PRO A 116 10.81 -12.85 -1.95
C PRO A 116 12.03 -13.03 -2.86
N ASN A 117 11.83 -12.82 -4.14
CA ASN A 117 12.87 -12.86 -5.16
C ASN A 117 12.60 -11.81 -6.25
N SER A 118 13.44 -11.74 -7.27
CA SER A 118 13.29 -10.79 -8.38
C SER A 118 12.50 -11.33 -9.57
N TYR A 119 11.99 -12.55 -9.50
CA TYR A 119 11.34 -13.21 -10.62
C TYR A 119 9.98 -12.59 -10.96
N ARG A 120 9.59 -12.69 -12.21
CA ARG A 120 8.32 -12.18 -12.72
C ARG A 120 7.10 -12.89 -12.13
N SER A 121 7.25 -14.12 -11.59
CA SER A 121 6.19 -14.85 -10.87
C SER A 121 5.65 -14.10 -9.64
N GLN A 122 6.43 -13.16 -9.09
CA GLN A 122 6.04 -12.36 -7.91
C GLN A 122 5.70 -10.91 -8.25
N LYS A 123 5.70 -10.56 -9.53
CA LYS A 123 5.40 -9.21 -10.00
C LYS A 123 4.03 -9.16 -10.66
N TRP A 124 3.34 -8.06 -10.43
CA TRP A 124 1.99 -7.83 -10.91
C TRP A 124 1.87 -6.42 -11.47
N VAL A 125 0.91 -6.18 -12.35
CA VAL A 125 0.48 -4.84 -12.74
C VAL A 125 -0.91 -4.61 -12.17
N ALA A 126 -1.09 -3.59 -11.34
CA ALA A 126 -2.37 -3.22 -10.77
C ALA A 126 -3.09 -2.25 -11.71
N VAL A 127 -3.96 -2.76 -12.55
CA VAL A 127 -4.74 -1.97 -13.52
C VAL A 127 -6.06 -1.57 -12.90
N ARG A 128 -6.26 -0.28 -12.67
CA ARG A 128 -7.48 0.29 -12.07
C ARG A 128 -8.59 0.48 -13.11
N SER A 129 -9.81 0.13 -12.73
CA SER A 129 -11.03 0.44 -13.48
C SER A 129 -12.11 0.88 -12.49
N GLY A 130 -12.34 2.18 -12.39
CA GLY A 130 -13.22 2.75 -11.38
C GLY A 130 -12.76 2.45 -9.95
N SER A 131 -13.55 1.69 -9.19
CA SER A 131 -13.24 1.29 -7.80
C SER A 131 -12.59 -0.09 -7.68
N VAL A 132 -12.33 -0.77 -8.78
CA VAL A 132 -11.74 -2.11 -8.78
C VAL A 132 -10.40 -2.15 -9.50
N TYR A 133 -9.63 -3.19 -9.21
CA TYR A 133 -8.34 -3.47 -9.80
C TYR A 133 -8.33 -4.86 -10.43
N LYS A 134 -7.65 -4.98 -11.55
CA LYS A 134 -7.19 -6.23 -12.13
C LYS A 134 -5.70 -6.37 -11.86
N LEU A 135 -5.27 -7.47 -11.27
CA LEU A 135 -3.86 -7.77 -11.07
C LEU A 135 -3.38 -8.65 -12.22
N VAL A 136 -2.73 -8.02 -13.19
CA VAL A 136 -2.12 -8.71 -14.34
C VAL A 136 -0.78 -9.31 -13.93
N SER A 137 -0.57 -10.59 -14.22
CA SER A 137 0.69 -11.26 -13.91
C SER A 137 1.81 -10.76 -14.82
N ALA A 138 2.98 -10.46 -14.27
CA ALA A 138 4.15 -10.09 -15.06
C ALA A 138 4.76 -11.26 -15.87
N LEU A 139 4.15 -12.44 -15.79
CA LEU A 139 4.49 -13.58 -16.64
C LEU A 139 3.85 -13.49 -18.03
N SER A 140 2.67 -12.85 -18.15
CA SER A 140 1.97 -12.67 -19.43
C SER A 140 0.93 -11.55 -19.31
N PRO A 141 0.81 -10.64 -20.30
CA PRO A 141 -0.19 -9.57 -20.31
C PRO A 141 -1.64 -10.08 -20.40
N SER A 142 -1.81 -11.31 -20.85
CA SER A 142 -3.13 -11.94 -20.97
C SER A 142 -3.58 -12.71 -19.73
N MET A 143 -2.78 -12.75 -18.64
CA MET A 143 -3.09 -13.49 -17.42
C MET A 143 -3.36 -12.56 -16.24
N ALA A 144 -4.45 -12.81 -15.50
CA ALA A 144 -4.82 -12.05 -14.33
C ALA A 144 -5.04 -12.94 -13.10
N LEU A 145 -4.88 -12.35 -11.91
CA LEU A 145 -5.22 -12.98 -10.64
C LEU A 145 -6.74 -13.27 -10.61
N ASP A 146 -7.10 -14.50 -10.36
CA ASP A 146 -8.44 -15.02 -10.56
C ASP A 146 -8.86 -15.94 -9.40
N VAL A 147 -10.13 -15.86 -9.01
CA VAL A 147 -10.73 -16.84 -8.09
C VAL A 147 -11.25 -18.01 -8.91
N LYS A 148 -10.69 -19.17 -8.70
CA LYS A 148 -11.03 -20.40 -9.43
C LYS A 148 -12.54 -20.62 -9.45
N ASP A 149 -13.07 -20.88 -10.64
CA ASP A 149 -14.48 -21.16 -10.93
C ASP A 149 -15.46 -20.05 -10.49
N GLY A 150 -14.96 -18.84 -10.15
CA GLY A 150 -15.77 -17.77 -9.60
C GLY A 150 -16.45 -18.11 -8.27
N LYS A 151 -15.91 -19.07 -7.51
CA LYS A 151 -16.52 -19.59 -6.28
C LYS A 151 -16.10 -18.74 -5.08
N ALA A 152 -17.02 -17.97 -4.53
CA ALA A 152 -16.77 -17.12 -3.35
C ALA A 152 -17.12 -17.84 -2.04
N ALA A 153 -16.28 -18.77 -1.61
CA ALA A 153 -16.40 -19.51 -0.36
C ALA A 153 -15.06 -19.59 0.38
N ASN A 154 -15.09 -19.87 1.68
CA ASN A 154 -13.87 -20.12 2.44
C ASN A 154 -13.10 -21.31 1.84
N GLY A 155 -11.81 -21.10 1.60
CA GLY A 155 -10.92 -22.08 0.97
C GLY A 155 -10.94 -22.08 -0.56
N SER A 156 -11.74 -21.22 -1.22
CA SER A 156 -11.71 -21.12 -2.68
C SER A 156 -10.33 -20.74 -3.17
N ASN A 157 -9.82 -21.50 -4.13
CA ASN A 157 -8.45 -21.34 -4.63
C ASN A 157 -8.30 -20.04 -5.43
N VAL A 158 -7.11 -19.44 -5.35
CA VAL A 158 -6.68 -18.34 -6.20
C VAL A 158 -5.63 -18.84 -7.19
N GLN A 159 -5.77 -18.43 -8.43
CA GLN A 159 -4.96 -18.87 -9.57
C GLN A 159 -4.65 -17.68 -10.47
N ILE A 160 -3.88 -17.87 -11.53
CA ILE A 160 -3.93 -16.99 -12.69
C ILE A 160 -4.77 -17.64 -13.79
N TYR A 161 -5.48 -16.81 -14.53
CA TYR A 161 -6.34 -17.24 -15.63
C TYR A 161 -6.35 -16.15 -16.71
N THR A 162 -6.70 -16.53 -17.96
CA THR A 162 -6.88 -15.59 -19.05
C THR A 162 -7.76 -14.41 -18.61
N ALA A 163 -7.28 -13.20 -18.82
CA ALA A 163 -7.98 -11.97 -18.47
C ALA A 163 -9.29 -11.86 -19.26
N ASN A 164 -10.42 -11.84 -18.57
CA ASN A 164 -11.75 -11.90 -19.17
C ASN A 164 -12.74 -10.86 -18.63
N GLY A 165 -12.31 -10.05 -17.64
CA GLY A 165 -13.13 -8.99 -17.05
C GLY A 165 -14.21 -9.47 -16.07
N TYR A 166 -14.32 -10.77 -15.78
CA TYR A 166 -15.31 -11.30 -14.82
C TYR A 166 -14.99 -10.84 -13.39
N ARG A 167 -16.02 -10.86 -12.53
CA ARG A 167 -15.90 -10.48 -11.11
C ARG A 167 -14.87 -11.30 -10.34
N SER A 168 -14.56 -12.52 -10.78
CA SER A 168 -13.49 -13.37 -10.23
C SER A 168 -12.09 -12.77 -10.35
N GLN A 169 -11.91 -11.81 -11.27
CA GLN A 169 -10.65 -11.09 -11.51
C GLN A 169 -10.69 -9.64 -11.05
N GLN A 170 -11.78 -9.23 -10.38
CA GLN A 170 -11.93 -7.87 -9.85
C GLN A 170 -11.66 -7.85 -8.35
N TRP A 171 -10.69 -7.01 -7.97
CA TRP A 171 -10.22 -6.88 -6.61
C TRP A 171 -10.38 -5.46 -6.11
N THR A 172 -10.53 -5.29 -4.81
CA THR A 172 -10.51 -3.98 -4.15
C THR A 172 -9.44 -3.98 -3.07
N PHE A 173 -8.79 -2.84 -2.89
CA PHE A 173 -7.73 -2.63 -1.90
C PHE A 173 -8.26 -1.70 -0.83
N LYS A 174 -8.43 -2.19 0.39
CA LYS A 174 -8.81 -1.41 1.56
C LYS A 174 -7.59 -1.22 2.44
N THR A 175 -7.14 0.01 2.61
CA THR A 175 -5.99 0.34 3.48
C THR A 175 -6.19 -0.20 4.88
N VAL A 176 -5.17 -0.89 5.38
CA VAL A 176 -5.09 -1.34 6.78
C VAL A 176 -4.30 -0.32 7.55
N ALA A 177 -4.89 0.21 8.65
CA ALA A 177 -4.19 1.13 9.52
C ALA A 177 -2.93 0.44 10.09
N GLN A 178 -1.77 1.09 9.91
CA GLN A 178 -0.50 0.57 10.41
C GLN A 178 -0.24 1.09 11.82
N PRO A 179 0.42 0.27 12.68
CA PRO A 179 0.93 0.76 13.95
C PRO A 179 1.92 1.89 13.71
N LEU A 180 1.70 3.03 14.34
CA LEU A 180 2.58 4.18 14.27
C LEU A 180 3.84 3.92 15.13
N LYS A 181 5.01 4.30 14.66
CA LYS A 181 6.24 4.30 15.49
C LYS A 181 6.23 5.52 16.42
N SER A 182 5.92 6.66 15.87
CA SER A 182 5.74 7.94 16.55
C SER A 182 4.93 8.85 15.63
N ALA A 183 4.36 9.93 16.16
CA ALA A 183 3.71 10.94 15.35
C ALA A 183 4.40 12.30 15.54
N THR A 184 4.76 12.95 14.45
CA THR A 184 5.21 14.35 14.48
C THR A 184 3.99 15.25 14.47
N VAL A 185 3.82 16.01 15.56
CA VAL A 185 2.66 16.85 15.78
C VAL A 185 3.03 18.31 15.62
N TRP A 186 2.26 19.02 14.83
CA TRP A 186 2.35 20.45 14.66
C TRP A 186 1.10 21.09 15.22
N TYR A 187 1.27 22.12 16.04
CA TYR A 187 0.15 22.86 16.65
C TYR A 187 0.33 24.36 16.45
N ARG A 188 -0.72 25.04 16.06
CA ARG A 188 -0.77 26.50 15.96
C ARG A 188 -1.86 27.03 16.87
N PRO A 189 -1.53 27.62 18.02
CA PRO A 189 -2.50 28.26 18.91
C PRO A 189 -3.15 29.47 18.23
N SER A 190 -4.33 29.86 18.68
CA SER A 190 -5.08 31.00 18.16
C SER A 190 -4.41 32.36 18.40
N SER A 191 -3.46 32.43 19.34
CA SER A 191 -2.68 33.61 19.66
C SER A 191 -1.22 33.24 19.95
N ALA A 192 -0.32 34.21 19.83
CA ALA A 192 1.11 34.00 20.09
C ALA A 192 1.34 33.53 21.52
N GLN A 193 2.13 32.48 21.71
CA GLN A 193 2.43 31.88 23.00
C GLN A 193 3.94 31.83 23.23
N SER A 194 4.37 31.88 24.50
CA SER A 194 5.76 31.66 24.90
C SER A 194 6.06 30.20 25.22
N ARG A 195 5.04 29.40 25.52
CA ARG A 195 5.13 27.96 25.80
C ARG A 195 3.87 27.27 25.32
N VAL A 196 4.05 26.09 24.74
CA VAL A 196 2.96 25.18 24.38
C VAL A 196 3.36 23.78 24.80
N ARG A 197 2.41 23.07 25.39
CA ARG A 197 2.58 21.67 25.83
C ARG A 197 1.58 20.81 25.08
N VAL A 198 2.04 19.67 24.56
CA VAL A 198 1.15 18.61 24.06
C VAL A 198 0.97 17.54 25.14
N GLN A 199 -0.26 17.11 25.33
CA GLN A 199 -0.62 15.90 26.04
C GLN A 199 -1.12 14.88 25.02
N TRP A 200 -0.86 13.62 25.26
CA TRP A 200 -1.32 12.54 24.38
C TRP A 200 -1.91 11.37 25.14
N ARG A 201 -2.80 10.67 24.45
CA ARG A 201 -3.35 9.37 24.83
C ARG A 201 -3.11 8.39 23.70
N VAL A 202 -2.31 7.36 23.96
CA VAL A 202 -2.12 6.24 23.06
C VAL A 202 -3.18 5.20 23.37
N TYR A 203 -4.05 4.93 22.41
CA TYR A 203 -5.11 3.96 22.58
C TYR A 203 -4.56 2.54 22.47
N GLY A 204 -4.77 1.74 23.50
CA GLY A 204 -4.25 0.38 23.61
C GLY A 204 -4.96 -0.39 24.72
N SER A 205 -4.31 -1.45 25.20
CA SER A 205 -4.83 -2.21 26.34
C SER A 205 -3.65 -2.55 27.29
N PRO A 206 -3.43 -1.75 28.35
CA PRO A 206 -4.14 -0.50 28.71
C PRO A 206 -3.74 0.70 27.85
N ASP A 207 -4.58 1.75 27.86
CA ASP A 207 -4.21 3.05 27.29
C ASP A 207 -3.04 3.66 28.05
N THR A 208 -2.13 4.34 27.34
CA THR A 208 -1.06 5.11 27.95
C THR A 208 -1.22 6.60 27.66
N THR A 209 -0.82 7.42 28.63
CA THR A 209 -0.89 8.88 28.51
C THR A 209 0.46 9.51 28.81
N GLY A 210 0.67 10.70 28.30
CA GLY A 210 1.88 11.47 28.58
C GLY A 210 1.75 12.92 28.15
N GLY A 211 2.80 13.69 28.33
CA GLY A 211 2.85 15.07 27.89
C GLY A 211 4.28 15.62 27.86
N MET A 212 4.54 16.54 26.94
CA MET A 212 5.83 17.20 26.78
C MET A 212 5.67 18.64 26.32
N GLU A 213 6.69 19.44 26.55
CA GLU A 213 6.82 20.76 25.93
C GLU A 213 7.04 20.62 24.43
N MET A 214 6.41 21.51 23.66
CA MET A 214 6.63 21.60 22.22
C MET A 214 7.76 22.60 21.93
N THR A 215 8.45 22.40 20.84
CA THR A 215 9.48 23.32 20.34
C THR A 215 8.82 24.30 19.38
N GLN A 216 9.10 25.60 19.56
CA GLN A 216 8.64 26.61 18.61
C GLN A 216 9.28 26.39 17.25
N ALA A 217 8.46 26.43 16.24
CA ALA A 217 8.86 26.30 14.84
C ALA A 217 8.63 27.63 14.09
N CYS A 218 8.20 27.60 12.85
CA CYS A 218 7.96 28.77 12.01
C CYS A 218 6.50 29.21 12.01
N GLY A 219 6.23 30.46 11.66
CA GLY A 219 4.87 30.96 11.37
C GLY A 219 3.85 30.76 12.50
N GLY A 220 4.31 30.76 13.76
CA GLY A 220 3.48 30.52 14.93
C GLY A 220 3.15 29.05 15.18
N TRP A 221 3.75 28.13 14.46
CA TRP A 221 3.65 26.70 14.69
C TRP A 221 4.60 26.22 15.78
N TRP A 222 4.14 25.21 16.51
CA TRP A 222 4.88 24.45 17.51
C TRP A 222 4.97 23.00 17.06
N LYS A 223 6.06 22.31 17.40
CA LYS A 223 6.34 20.95 16.96
C LYS A 223 6.73 20.05 18.12
N ALA A 224 6.25 18.82 18.12
CA ALA A 224 6.71 17.75 19.01
C ALA A 224 6.63 16.40 18.29
N THR A 225 7.41 15.42 18.75
CA THR A 225 7.26 14.03 18.34
C THR A 225 6.69 13.24 19.51
N VAL A 226 5.47 12.76 19.40
CA VAL A 226 4.78 12.01 20.43
C VAL A 226 4.92 10.50 20.20
N PRO A 227 5.12 9.68 21.24
CA PRO A 227 5.18 8.24 21.11
C PRO A 227 3.79 7.68 20.74
N SER A 228 3.77 6.64 19.95
CA SER A 228 2.55 5.93 19.58
C SER A 228 2.44 4.53 20.17
N ALA A 229 3.53 4.04 20.75
CA ALA A 229 3.62 2.70 21.34
C ALA A 229 3.05 1.57 20.45
N GLY A 230 3.15 1.72 19.13
CA GLY A 230 2.61 0.76 18.16
C GLY A 230 1.09 0.85 17.97
N SER A 231 0.42 1.88 18.51
CA SER A 231 -0.99 2.11 18.23
C SER A 231 -1.21 2.64 16.82
N THR A 232 -2.39 2.42 16.26
CA THR A 232 -2.79 2.97 14.96
C THR A 232 -3.32 4.40 15.05
N ARG A 233 -3.49 4.94 16.24
CA ARG A 233 -3.92 6.31 16.48
C ARG A 233 -3.48 6.83 17.84
N VAL A 234 -3.32 8.15 17.93
CA VAL A 234 -3.01 8.89 19.16
C VAL A 234 -3.99 10.05 19.31
N GLY A 235 -4.59 10.19 20.46
CA GLY A 235 -5.42 11.35 20.81
C GLY A 235 -4.56 12.45 21.42
N LEU A 236 -4.76 13.71 21.01
CA LEU A 236 -3.98 14.87 21.42
C LEU A 236 -4.82 15.96 22.05
N SER A 237 -4.24 16.63 23.01
CA SER A 237 -4.67 17.96 23.49
C SER A 237 -3.45 18.86 23.68
N PHE A 238 -3.70 20.17 23.71
CA PHE A 238 -2.64 21.17 23.84
C PHE A 238 -2.97 22.11 24.98
N SER A 239 -1.94 22.57 25.69
CA SER A 239 -2.12 23.55 26.74
C SER A 239 -1.09 24.69 26.62
N TYR A 240 -1.54 25.90 26.88
CA TYR A 240 -0.73 27.11 26.91
C TYR A 240 -1.36 28.13 27.87
N GLY A 241 -0.57 28.68 28.75
CA GLY A 241 -1.09 29.48 29.85
C GLY A 241 -2.11 28.71 30.70
N SER A 242 -3.28 29.26 30.88
CA SER A 242 -4.43 28.59 31.56
C SER A 242 -5.40 27.91 30.56
N THR A 243 -5.10 27.92 29.29
CA THR A 243 -5.98 27.38 28.23
C THR A 243 -5.63 25.94 27.92
N THR A 244 -6.66 25.11 27.74
CA THR A 244 -6.54 23.76 27.16
C THR A 244 -7.36 23.72 25.87
N ASP A 245 -6.73 23.24 24.80
CA ASP A 245 -7.36 22.97 23.52
C ASP A 245 -7.41 21.45 23.33
N ASP A 246 -8.56 20.86 23.55
CA ASP A 246 -8.81 19.42 23.56
C ASP A 246 -9.94 19.02 22.62
N ASN A 247 -10.24 19.85 21.62
CA ASN A 247 -11.34 19.62 20.69
C ASN A 247 -12.71 19.47 21.40
N GLY A 248 -12.94 20.28 22.41
CA GLY A 248 -14.19 20.22 23.20
C GLY A 248 -14.32 18.93 24.01
N GLY A 249 -13.23 18.43 24.58
CA GLY A 249 -13.17 17.23 25.41
C GLY A 249 -13.07 15.92 24.64
N LYS A 250 -12.93 15.97 23.28
CA LYS A 250 -12.89 14.77 22.44
C LYS A 250 -11.50 14.35 22.00
N LEU A 251 -10.47 15.16 22.25
CA LEU A 251 -9.12 15.05 21.73
C LEU A 251 -9.04 15.16 20.20
N TYR A 252 -7.87 15.50 19.68
CA TYR A 252 -7.56 15.46 18.26
C TYR A 252 -6.97 14.11 17.91
N ASP A 253 -7.65 13.31 17.09
CA ASP A 253 -7.18 11.99 16.68
C ASP A 253 -6.17 12.08 15.52
N VAL A 254 -4.97 11.55 15.75
CA VAL A 254 -3.93 11.41 14.74
C VAL A 254 -3.81 9.94 14.36
N LYS A 255 -3.92 9.65 13.05
CA LYS A 255 -3.85 8.30 12.47
C LYS A 255 -2.67 8.08 11.54
N GLY A 256 -1.85 9.12 11.31
CA GLY A 256 -0.67 9.11 10.45
C GLY A 256 0.61 9.45 11.22
N GLU A 257 1.75 9.40 10.55
CA GLU A 257 3.06 9.71 11.11
C GLU A 257 3.27 11.22 11.35
N SER A 258 2.39 12.06 10.81
CA SER A 258 2.36 13.50 11.05
C SER A 258 0.94 14.05 11.15
N ALA A 259 0.77 15.14 11.86
CA ALA A 259 -0.49 15.88 11.91
C ALA A 259 -0.25 17.37 12.19
N ALA A 260 -1.07 18.22 11.58
CA ALA A 260 -1.16 19.64 11.89
C ALA A 260 -2.51 19.98 12.51
N VAL A 261 -2.50 20.65 13.66
CA VAL A 261 -3.69 21.06 14.39
C VAL A 261 -3.73 22.58 14.49
N SER A 262 -4.80 23.20 14.00
CA SER A 262 -5.06 24.63 14.10
C SER A 262 -6.55 24.94 13.93
N GLY A 263 -7.04 26.00 14.56
CA GLY A 263 -8.42 26.44 14.40
C GLY A 263 -9.46 25.37 14.77
N GLY A 264 -9.16 24.49 15.74
CA GLY A 264 -10.05 23.41 16.16
C GLY A 264 -10.13 22.23 15.19
N GLN A 265 -9.19 22.12 14.23
CA GLN A 265 -9.16 21.04 13.26
C GLN A 265 -7.79 20.34 13.24
N ALA A 266 -7.80 19.03 13.03
CA ALA A 266 -6.60 18.22 12.81
C ALA A 266 -6.60 17.67 11.38
N VAL A 267 -5.46 17.81 10.69
CA VAL A 267 -5.21 17.22 9.37
C VAL A 267 -4.03 16.28 9.50
N THR A 268 -4.20 15.03 9.10
CA THR A 268 -3.15 14.00 9.14
C THR A 268 -2.29 14.03 7.88
N ASP A 269 -1.08 13.50 7.99
CA ASP A 269 -0.07 13.39 6.91
C ASP A 269 0.31 14.75 6.28
N VAL A 270 0.25 15.82 7.09
CA VAL A 270 0.60 17.19 6.70
C VAL A 270 1.73 17.72 7.56
N THR A 271 2.71 18.34 6.90
CA THR A 271 3.75 19.16 7.50
C THR A 271 3.52 20.61 7.09
N PRO A 272 3.35 21.55 8.03
CA PRO A 272 3.23 22.96 7.70
C PRO A 272 4.39 23.46 6.86
N ASN A 273 4.10 24.21 5.80
CA ASN A 273 5.12 24.83 4.99
C ASN A 273 5.77 26.00 5.78
N CYS A 274 6.99 25.79 6.22
CA CYS A 274 7.81 26.77 6.90
C CYS A 274 8.74 27.54 5.93
N ALA A 275 8.40 27.65 4.65
CA ALA A 275 9.16 28.47 3.73
C ALA A 275 9.24 29.91 4.28
N VAL A 276 10.45 30.36 4.52
CA VAL A 276 10.76 31.67 5.09
C VAL A 276 10.27 32.73 4.11
N THR A 277 9.22 33.44 4.46
CA THR A 277 8.97 34.74 3.86
C THR A 277 9.98 35.72 4.48
N ASN A 278 11.14 35.85 3.87
CA ASN A 278 11.98 37.01 4.12
C ASN A 278 11.18 38.26 3.70
N LYS A 279 10.77 39.03 4.70
CA LYS A 279 10.43 40.42 4.53
C LYS A 279 11.58 41.26 5.09
#